data_034a0c208daf9d9ce2ebe4167bccfef4
#
_entry.id   034a0c208daf9d9ce2ebe4167bccfef4
#
_cell.length_a   1.000
_cell.length_b   1.000
_cell.length_c   1.000
_cell.angle_alpha   90.00
_cell.angle_beta   90.00
_cell.angle_gamma   90.00
#
_symmetry.space_group_name_H-M   'P 1'
#
loop_
_entity.id
_entity.type
_entity.pdbx_description
1 polymer ?
#
loop_
_entity_poly.entity_id
_entity_poly.type
_entity_poly.pdbx_seq_one_letter_code
_entity_poly.pdbx_strand_id
1 'polypeptide(L)'
;MAKSLILANGNIFVGLNASGFVRGEAHKIGIWQHNRLSWLDSGEWNIEIDLNNDTFVGTMKCFNKNTNLELLFTNVVYNDKNIFLREVIVTNHSEETQDIKIFFHQVFSIYGTPQEDTAYYDPVKNAIIHYEGRRVFLIYGETSDIPFNDYSVGLYGIEGKEGTFKD
;
A
#
# COMPACT_ATOMS: atom_id res chain seq x y z
N MET A 1 -20.13 -9.63 -2.96
CA MET A 1 -18.80 -9.06 -2.64
C MET A 1 -17.87 -9.20 -3.81
N ALA A 2 -17.25 -8.12 -4.22
CA ALA A 2 -16.24 -8.14 -5.27
C ALA A 2 -14.95 -8.76 -4.72
N LYS A 3 -14.25 -9.55 -5.55
CA LYS A 3 -12.91 -10.08 -5.19
C LYS A 3 -11.80 -9.07 -5.50
N SER A 4 -12.09 -8.11 -6.34
CA SER A 4 -11.20 -7.00 -6.69
C SER A 4 -12.03 -5.85 -7.26
N LEU A 5 -11.49 -4.64 -7.14
CA LEU A 5 -12.03 -3.40 -7.66
C LEU A 5 -10.91 -2.60 -8.29
N ILE A 6 -11.18 -1.89 -9.38
CA ILE A 6 -10.23 -0.96 -9.99
C ILE A 6 -10.79 0.44 -9.88
N LEU A 7 -10.04 1.34 -9.27
CA LEU A 7 -10.27 2.78 -9.30
C LEU A 7 -9.39 3.42 -10.37
N ALA A 8 -9.96 4.31 -11.16
CA ALA A 8 -9.21 4.90 -12.26
C ALA A 8 -9.71 6.32 -12.60
N ASN A 9 -8.81 7.15 -13.15
CA ASN A 9 -9.16 8.45 -13.75
C ASN A 9 -8.69 8.58 -15.21
N GLY A 10 -8.38 7.47 -15.86
CA GLY A 10 -7.84 7.45 -17.22
C GLY A 10 -6.30 7.49 -17.30
N ASN A 11 -5.63 8.02 -16.28
CA ASN A 11 -4.16 8.10 -16.20
C ASN A 11 -3.59 7.17 -15.13
N ILE A 12 -4.32 7.01 -14.03
CA ILE A 12 -3.96 6.10 -12.94
C ILE A 12 -5.01 5.00 -12.84
N PHE A 13 -4.55 3.78 -12.64
CA PHE A 13 -5.36 2.60 -12.35
C PHE A 13 -4.85 1.99 -11.05
N VAL A 14 -5.71 1.85 -10.06
CA VAL A 14 -5.38 1.28 -8.75
C VAL A 14 -6.27 0.08 -8.48
N GLY A 15 -5.66 -1.08 -8.34
CA GLY A 15 -6.35 -2.31 -7.95
C GLY A 15 -6.50 -2.41 -6.45
N LEU A 16 -7.72 -2.63 -6.00
CA LEU A 16 -8.04 -2.94 -4.61
C LEU A 16 -8.27 -4.44 -4.48
N ASN A 17 -7.28 -5.13 -4.01
CA ASN A 17 -7.32 -6.55 -3.64
C ASN A 17 -6.20 -6.81 -2.63
N ALA A 18 -6.05 -8.05 -2.19
CA ALA A 18 -5.02 -8.42 -1.22
C ALA A 18 -3.60 -8.10 -1.70
N SER A 19 -3.31 -8.33 -2.97
CA SER A 19 -1.99 -8.07 -3.56
C SER A 19 -1.82 -6.63 -4.02
N GLY A 20 -2.91 -5.93 -4.38
CA GLY A 20 -2.89 -4.57 -4.87
C GLY A 20 -2.10 -4.36 -6.17
N PHE A 21 -2.38 -3.31 -6.88
CA PHE A 21 -1.54 -2.82 -7.98
C PHE A 21 -1.84 -1.35 -8.30
N VAL A 22 -0.85 -0.65 -8.85
CA VAL A 22 -0.98 0.68 -9.44
C VAL A 22 -0.44 0.60 -10.85
N ARG A 23 -1.28 0.85 -11.86
CA ARG A 23 -0.92 0.71 -13.28
C ARG A 23 -0.31 -0.66 -13.65
N GLY A 24 -0.77 -1.73 -12.99
CA GLY A 24 -0.22 -3.06 -13.19
C GLY A 24 0.98 -3.41 -12.31
N GLU A 25 1.54 -2.43 -11.60
CA GLU A 25 2.65 -2.65 -10.69
C GLU A 25 2.16 -3.06 -9.29
N ALA A 26 2.83 -4.03 -8.70
CA ALA A 26 2.42 -4.58 -7.42
C ALA A 26 2.67 -3.60 -6.26
N HIS A 27 1.68 -3.45 -5.39
CA HIS A 27 1.89 -2.90 -4.06
C HIS A 27 1.22 -3.77 -3.01
N LYS A 28 1.94 -4.11 -1.97
CA LYS A 28 1.47 -4.98 -0.90
C LYS A 28 1.34 -4.20 0.40
N ILE A 29 0.48 -4.68 1.27
CA ILE A 29 0.30 -4.12 2.61
C ILE A 29 0.62 -5.22 3.60
N GLY A 30 1.53 -4.92 4.52
CA GLY A 30 1.93 -5.81 5.60
C GLY A 30 1.63 -5.19 6.96
N ILE A 31 1.28 -6.04 7.90
CA ILE A 31 1.08 -5.67 9.31
C ILE A 31 2.09 -6.44 10.15
N TRP A 32 2.96 -5.71 10.82
CA TRP A 32 3.86 -6.27 11.80
C TRP A 32 3.25 -6.15 13.19
N GLN A 33 3.23 -7.25 13.90
CA GLN A 33 2.66 -7.36 15.23
C GLN A 33 3.26 -8.60 15.92
N HIS A 34 3.55 -8.53 17.21
CA HIS A 34 4.10 -9.65 18.00
C HIS A 34 5.34 -10.30 17.33
N ASN A 35 6.26 -9.48 16.83
CA ASN A 35 7.48 -9.91 16.11
C ASN A 35 7.21 -10.74 14.85
N ARG A 36 6.05 -10.57 14.24
CA ARG A 36 5.66 -11.27 13.03
C ARG A 36 5.07 -10.30 12.00
N LEU A 37 5.53 -10.42 10.77
CA LEU A 37 4.94 -9.73 9.62
C LEU A 37 3.87 -10.62 8.96
N SER A 38 2.68 -10.09 8.76
CA SER A 38 1.59 -10.72 8.03
C SER A 38 1.17 -9.84 6.86
N TRP A 39 1.31 -10.34 5.64
CA TRP A 39 0.84 -9.65 4.44
C TRP A 39 -0.66 -9.90 4.23
N LEU A 40 -1.37 -8.91 3.68
CA LEU A 40 -2.81 -9.07 3.41
C LEU A 40 -3.10 -10.21 2.42
N ASP A 41 -2.16 -10.53 1.54
CA ASP A 41 -2.26 -11.64 0.58
C ASP A 41 -1.78 -13.00 1.13
N SER A 42 -1.44 -13.10 2.41
CA SER A 42 -0.98 -14.34 3.05
C SER A 42 -2.07 -15.41 3.25
N GLY A 43 -3.34 -15.03 3.06
CA GLY A 43 -4.48 -15.92 3.36
C GLY A 43 -4.95 -15.89 4.82
N GLU A 44 -4.29 -15.13 5.70
CA GLU A 44 -4.67 -14.98 7.12
C GLU A 44 -5.77 -13.95 7.35
N TRP A 45 -6.04 -13.12 6.34
CA TRP A 45 -6.97 -12.01 6.40
C TRP A 45 -8.26 -12.33 5.66
N ASN A 46 -9.38 -12.08 6.30
CA ASN A 46 -10.67 -12.05 5.60
C ASN A 46 -10.85 -10.67 4.97
N ILE A 47 -10.98 -10.60 3.66
CA ILE A 47 -11.00 -9.36 2.91
C ILE A 47 -12.35 -9.19 2.20
N GLU A 48 -12.99 -8.07 2.46
CA GLU A 48 -14.23 -7.64 1.83
C GLU A 48 -13.98 -6.33 1.09
N ILE A 49 -14.40 -6.27 -0.17
CA ILE A 49 -14.19 -5.08 -1.03
C ILE A 49 -15.56 -4.62 -1.51
N ASP A 50 -15.80 -3.33 -1.42
CA ASP A 50 -17.03 -2.68 -1.88
C ASP A 50 -16.75 -1.33 -2.54
N LEU A 51 -17.70 -0.87 -3.35
CA LEU A 51 -17.66 0.41 -4.03
C LEU A 51 -18.91 1.22 -3.68
N ASN A 52 -18.69 2.42 -3.18
CA ASN A 52 -19.78 3.38 -3.08
C ASN A 52 -20.06 3.94 -4.48
N ASN A 53 -21.17 3.54 -5.08
CA ASN A 53 -21.54 3.90 -6.46
C ASN A 53 -21.80 5.40 -6.66
N ASP A 54 -22.18 6.12 -5.60
CA ASP A 54 -22.49 7.56 -5.68
C ASP A 54 -21.22 8.42 -5.64
N THR A 55 -20.16 7.92 -5.02
CA THR A 55 -18.92 8.69 -4.76
C THR A 55 -17.67 8.11 -5.42
N PHE A 56 -17.75 6.93 -6.02
CA PHE A 56 -16.58 6.18 -6.53
C PHE A 56 -15.47 5.95 -5.50
N VAL A 57 -15.85 5.92 -4.22
CA VAL A 57 -14.97 5.58 -3.12
C VAL A 57 -14.94 4.06 -2.97
N GLY A 58 -13.75 3.48 -3.10
CA GLY A 58 -13.54 2.05 -2.86
C GLY A 58 -13.21 1.79 -1.40
N THR A 59 -13.91 0.86 -0.77
CA THR A 59 -13.60 0.41 0.58
C THR A 59 -13.06 -1.01 0.57
N MET A 60 -12.09 -1.28 1.47
CA MET A 60 -11.58 -2.62 1.69
C MET A 60 -11.48 -2.85 3.19
N LYS A 61 -12.27 -3.81 3.67
CA LYS A 61 -12.28 -4.21 5.06
C LYS A 61 -11.50 -5.52 5.20
N CYS A 62 -10.49 -5.52 6.07
CA CYS A 62 -9.63 -6.66 6.31
C CYS A 62 -9.70 -7.04 7.79
N PHE A 63 -10.01 -8.29 8.10
CA PHE A 63 -10.06 -8.79 9.45
C PHE A 63 -9.17 -10.02 9.64
N ASN A 64 -8.32 -9.99 10.66
CA ASN A 64 -7.50 -11.12 11.05
C ASN A 64 -7.97 -11.64 12.41
N LYS A 65 -8.58 -12.85 12.43
CA LYS A 65 -9.11 -13.46 13.67
C LYS A 65 -8.05 -13.95 14.65
N ASN A 66 -6.82 -14.16 14.19
CA ASN A 66 -5.75 -14.63 15.07
C ASN A 66 -5.22 -13.48 15.95
N THR A 67 -5.31 -12.27 15.45
CA THR A 67 -4.81 -11.07 16.13
C THR A 67 -5.92 -10.14 16.58
N ASN A 68 -7.18 -10.41 16.20
CA ASN A 68 -8.34 -9.55 16.44
C ASN A 68 -8.15 -8.11 15.93
N LEU A 69 -7.39 -7.95 14.86
CA LEU A 69 -7.22 -6.66 14.17
C LEU A 69 -8.19 -6.53 12.99
N GLU A 70 -8.74 -5.36 12.87
CA GLU A 70 -9.52 -4.93 11.72
C GLU A 70 -8.86 -3.70 11.08
N LEU A 71 -8.76 -3.71 9.76
CA LEU A 71 -8.29 -2.59 8.97
C LEU A 71 -9.42 -2.19 8.01
N LEU A 72 -9.80 -0.94 8.04
CA LEU A 72 -10.72 -0.36 7.08
C LEU A 72 -9.96 0.63 6.20
N PHE A 73 -9.86 0.32 4.92
CA PHE A 73 -9.27 1.18 3.91
C PHE A 73 -10.35 1.94 3.16
N THR A 74 -10.21 3.26 3.08
CA THR A 74 -10.98 4.12 2.20
C THR A 74 -10.08 4.61 1.09
N ASN A 75 -10.44 4.38 -0.17
CA ASN A 75 -9.57 4.58 -1.31
C ASN A 75 -10.26 5.45 -2.36
N VAL A 76 -9.54 6.44 -2.86
CA VAL A 76 -10.02 7.36 -3.89
C VAL A 76 -8.91 7.63 -4.91
N VAL A 77 -9.24 7.58 -6.20
CA VAL A 77 -8.43 8.17 -7.26
C VAL A 77 -9.05 9.51 -7.62
N TYR A 78 -8.28 10.58 -7.49
CA TYR A 78 -8.77 11.93 -7.78
C TYR A 78 -8.96 12.16 -9.28
N ASN A 79 -10.07 12.78 -9.67
CA ASN A 79 -10.46 12.87 -11.08
C ASN A 79 -9.54 13.76 -11.91
N ASP A 80 -9.15 14.92 -11.38
CA ASP A 80 -8.43 15.95 -12.12
C ASP A 80 -6.91 15.88 -12.01
N LYS A 81 -6.41 15.03 -11.13
CA LYS A 81 -4.97 14.88 -10.89
C LYS A 81 -4.62 13.41 -10.72
N ASN A 82 -3.37 13.08 -11.04
CA ASN A 82 -2.82 11.74 -10.85
C ASN A 82 -2.48 11.51 -9.36
N ILE A 83 -3.51 11.50 -8.52
CA ILE A 83 -3.39 11.31 -7.08
C ILE A 83 -4.27 10.13 -6.67
N PHE A 84 -3.66 9.18 -5.96
CA PHE A 84 -4.34 8.14 -5.22
C PHE A 84 -4.25 8.45 -3.74
N LEU A 85 -5.39 8.50 -3.07
CA LEU A 85 -5.51 8.72 -1.63
C LEU A 85 -6.01 7.44 -0.96
N ARG A 86 -5.40 7.10 0.15
CA ARG A 86 -5.81 5.97 0.99
C ARG A 86 -5.80 6.39 2.45
N GLU A 87 -6.94 6.25 3.09
CA GLU A 87 -7.06 6.30 4.54
C GLU A 87 -7.11 4.89 5.09
N VAL A 88 -6.50 4.67 6.26
CA VAL A 88 -6.52 3.38 6.96
C VAL A 88 -6.95 3.62 8.40
N ILE A 89 -8.07 3.03 8.78
CA ILE A 89 -8.52 2.99 10.17
C ILE A 89 -8.19 1.61 10.72
N VAL A 90 -7.48 1.58 11.84
CA VAL A 90 -7.12 0.35 12.53
C VAL A 90 -7.97 0.22 13.79
N THR A 91 -8.64 -0.91 13.92
CA THR A 91 -9.43 -1.24 15.11
C THR A 91 -8.87 -2.50 15.76
N ASN A 92 -8.52 -2.38 17.03
CA ASN A 92 -8.13 -3.49 17.86
C ASN A 92 -9.38 -4.00 18.61
N HIS A 93 -9.81 -5.22 18.32
CA HIS A 93 -10.95 -5.87 18.97
C HIS A 93 -10.54 -6.76 20.15
N SER A 94 -9.25 -6.81 20.50
CA SER A 94 -8.80 -7.49 21.71
C SER A 94 -8.87 -6.57 22.93
N GLU A 95 -8.81 -7.15 24.13
CA GLU A 95 -8.75 -6.39 25.37
C GLU A 95 -7.35 -5.87 25.70
N GLU A 96 -6.33 -6.37 25.00
CA GLU A 96 -4.92 -6.01 25.22
C GLU A 96 -4.50 -4.88 24.29
N THR A 97 -3.64 -3.99 24.78
CA THR A 97 -2.98 -2.99 23.94
C THR A 97 -2.02 -3.69 23.00
N GLN A 98 -2.09 -3.33 21.72
CA GLN A 98 -1.26 -3.93 20.67
C GLN A 98 -0.39 -2.85 20.03
N ASP A 99 0.89 -3.16 19.90
CA ASP A 99 1.83 -2.36 19.11
C ASP A 99 1.89 -2.93 17.69
N ILE A 100 1.60 -2.10 16.71
CA ILE A 100 1.57 -2.50 15.30
C ILE A 100 2.36 -1.53 14.43
N LYS A 101 2.95 -2.07 13.35
CA LYS A 101 3.49 -1.27 12.25
C LYS A 101 2.78 -1.66 10.96
N ILE A 102 2.46 -0.67 10.13
CA ILE A 102 1.87 -0.88 8.81
C ILE A 102 2.93 -0.61 7.76
N PHE A 103 3.16 -1.58 6.89
CA PHE A 103 4.11 -1.49 5.79
C PHE A 103 3.38 -1.37 4.47
N PHE A 104 3.79 -0.42 3.66
CA PHE A 104 3.39 -0.29 2.27
C PHE A 104 4.59 -0.64 1.39
N HIS A 105 4.57 -1.84 0.84
CA HIS A 105 5.61 -2.32 -0.06
C HIS A 105 5.21 -2.09 -1.51
N GLN A 106 6.03 -1.38 -2.25
CA GLN A 106 5.77 -1.02 -3.63
C GLN A 106 6.92 -1.46 -4.52
N VAL A 107 6.57 -2.16 -5.59
CA VAL A 107 7.49 -2.58 -6.63
C VAL A 107 6.97 -1.99 -7.92
N PHE A 108 7.57 -0.90 -8.37
CA PHE A 108 7.23 -0.26 -9.62
C PHE A 108 8.32 -0.55 -10.66
N SER A 109 7.89 -0.85 -11.87
CA SER A 109 8.73 -0.98 -13.06
C SER A 109 8.24 0.04 -14.07
N ILE A 110 8.73 1.26 -13.96
CA ILE A 110 8.33 2.36 -14.83
C ILE A 110 8.80 2.05 -16.25
N TYR A 111 7.90 2.16 -17.24
CA TYR A 111 8.13 1.72 -18.63
C TYR A 111 8.39 0.22 -18.84
N GLY A 112 8.31 -0.60 -17.79
CA GLY A 112 8.51 -2.04 -17.88
C GLY A 112 9.99 -2.48 -17.92
N THR A 113 10.91 -1.62 -17.53
CA THR A 113 12.36 -1.88 -17.46
C THR A 113 12.86 -1.71 -16.04
N PRO A 114 12.82 -2.75 -15.20
CA PRO A 114 13.10 -2.62 -13.77
C PRO A 114 14.54 -2.21 -13.42
N GLN A 115 15.46 -2.23 -14.37
CA GLN A 115 16.87 -1.91 -14.15
C GLN A 115 17.19 -0.41 -14.23
N GLU A 116 16.27 0.41 -14.73
CA GLU A 116 16.49 1.84 -14.98
C GLU A 116 15.79 2.75 -13.97
N ASP A 117 14.96 2.17 -13.11
CA ASP A 117 14.23 2.90 -12.10
C ASP A 117 15.13 3.39 -10.97
N THR A 118 14.86 4.58 -10.49
CA THR A 118 15.54 5.14 -9.31
C THR A 118 14.52 5.46 -8.22
N ALA A 119 14.77 4.97 -7.03
CA ALA A 119 13.99 5.30 -5.85
C ALA A 119 14.88 5.86 -4.75
N TYR A 120 14.43 6.92 -4.08
CA TYR A 120 15.13 7.52 -2.96
C TYR A 120 14.16 8.22 -2.00
N TYR A 121 14.60 8.43 -0.76
CA TYR A 121 13.88 9.24 0.21
C TYR A 121 14.29 10.71 0.09
N ASP A 122 13.30 11.61 -0.04
CA ASP A 122 13.47 13.05 -0.01
C ASP A 122 13.15 13.60 1.40
N PRO A 123 14.16 14.01 2.18
CA PRO A 123 13.94 14.47 3.56
C PRO A 123 13.22 15.82 3.65
N VAL A 124 13.23 16.61 2.58
CA VAL A 124 12.51 17.89 2.55
C VAL A 124 11.01 17.68 2.40
N LYS A 125 10.62 16.68 1.63
CA LYS A 125 9.22 16.32 1.38
C LYS A 125 8.71 15.23 2.31
N ASN A 126 9.58 14.59 3.09
CA ASN A 126 9.29 13.37 3.83
C ASN A 126 8.57 12.33 2.97
N ALA A 127 9.10 12.06 1.79
CA ALA A 127 8.45 11.22 0.80
C ALA A 127 9.47 10.31 0.11
N ILE A 128 9.01 9.14 -0.33
CA ILE A 128 9.77 8.33 -1.29
C ILE A 128 9.46 8.85 -2.68
N ILE A 129 10.50 9.13 -3.44
CA ILE A 129 10.45 9.48 -4.86
C ILE A 129 10.93 8.28 -5.65
N HIS A 130 10.11 7.78 -6.55
CA HIS A 130 10.45 6.71 -7.46
C HIS A 130 10.24 7.20 -8.90
N TYR A 131 11.26 7.17 -9.72
CA TYR A 131 11.16 7.74 -11.07
C TYR A 131 12.02 7.00 -12.10
N GLU A 132 11.59 7.15 -13.35
CA GLU A 132 12.36 6.87 -14.56
C GLU A 132 12.00 7.93 -15.60
N GLY A 133 13.01 8.61 -16.13
CA GLY A 133 12.83 9.68 -17.11
C GLY A 133 11.90 10.79 -16.59
N ARG A 134 10.74 10.94 -17.24
CA ARG A 134 9.75 11.98 -16.87
C ARG A 134 8.60 11.47 -16.00
N ARG A 135 8.53 10.18 -15.72
CA ARG A 135 7.51 9.60 -14.85
C ARG A 135 8.03 9.56 -13.44
N VAL A 136 7.23 10.11 -12.53
CA VAL A 136 7.59 10.20 -11.11
C VAL A 136 6.40 9.74 -10.28
N PHE A 137 6.65 8.85 -9.34
CA PHE A 137 5.76 8.51 -8.24
C PHE A 137 6.28 9.19 -6.98
N LEU A 138 5.41 9.89 -6.28
CA LEU A 138 5.69 10.40 -4.95
C LEU A 138 4.80 9.63 -3.98
N ILE A 139 5.42 9.03 -2.97
CA ILE A 139 4.76 8.23 -1.96
C ILE A 139 4.95 8.92 -0.63
N TYR A 140 3.84 9.26 0.00
CA TYR A 140 3.78 9.92 1.29
C TYR A 140 2.75 9.23 2.18
N GLY A 141 2.99 9.23 3.48
CA GLY A 141 2.04 8.75 4.48
C GLY A 141 2.26 9.45 5.81
N GLU A 142 1.18 9.58 6.58
CA GLU A 142 1.22 10.19 7.90
C GLU A 142 0.20 9.54 8.84
N THR A 143 0.43 9.68 10.13
CA THR A 143 -0.51 9.30 11.19
C THR A 143 -0.58 10.47 12.18
N SER A 144 -1.78 11.07 12.33
CA SER A 144 -1.98 12.23 13.23
C SER A 144 -0.95 13.35 13.01
N ASP A 145 -0.74 13.76 11.76
CA ASP A 145 0.21 14.79 11.34
C ASP A 145 1.70 14.43 11.56
N ILE A 146 2.00 13.18 11.89
CA ILE A 146 3.37 12.66 11.97
C ILE A 146 3.64 11.87 10.70
N PRO A 147 4.63 12.29 9.88
CA PRO A 147 5.03 11.54 8.69
C PRO A 147 5.49 10.12 9.04
N PHE A 148 5.51 9.24 8.04
CA PHE A 148 6.10 7.91 8.26
C PHE A 148 7.55 8.05 8.74
N ASN A 149 7.92 7.23 9.71
CA ASN A 149 9.19 7.35 10.44
C ASN A 149 10.21 6.29 10.03
N ASP A 150 9.82 5.36 9.17
CA ASP A 150 10.67 4.27 8.75
C ASP A 150 10.48 3.99 7.26
N TYR A 151 11.57 3.76 6.54
CA TYR A 151 11.55 3.46 5.11
C TYR A 151 12.77 2.64 4.72
N SER A 152 12.60 1.86 3.67
CA SER A 152 13.71 1.19 2.99
C SER A 152 13.54 1.35 1.48
N VAL A 153 14.64 1.62 0.82
CA VAL A 153 14.71 1.65 -0.65
C VAL A 153 15.77 0.65 -1.07
N GLY A 154 15.40 -0.28 -1.92
CA GLY A 154 16.29 -1.37 -2.33
C GLY A 154 16.14 -1.72 -3.81
N LEU A 155 17.07 -2.52 -4.31
CA LEU A 155 17.00 -3.08 -5.66
C LEU A 155 16.11 -4.33 -5.64
N TYR A 156 15.12 -4.34 -6.54
CA TYR A 156 14.26 -5.49 -6.77
C TYR A 156 14.89 -6.42 -7.80
N GLY A 157 14.81 -7.72 -7.55
CA GLY A 157 15.15 -8.72 -8.56
C GLY A 157 16.63 -8.97 -8.77
N ILE A 158 17.54 -8.47 -7.93
CA ILE A 158 18.93 -8.94 -7.95
C ILE A 158 18.94 -10.41 -7.57
N GLU A 159 19.49 -11.25 -8.45
CA GLU A 159 19.55 -12.70 -8.31
C GLU A 159 18.18 -13.42 -8.17
N GLY A 160 17.11 -12.81 -8.69
CA GLY A 160 15.77 -13.40 -8.65
C GLY A 160 15.14 -13.45 -7.26
N LYS A 161 15.66 -12.73 -6.30
CA LYS A 161 15.09 -12.61 -4.96
C LYS A 161 14.33 -11.30 -4.81
N GLU A 162 13.11 -11.37 -4.31
CA GLU A 162 12.43 -10.18 -3.80
C GLU A 162 13.32 -9.53 -2.73
N GLY A 163 13.44 -8.20 -2.78
CA GLY A 163 14.17 -7.46 -1.77
C GLY A 163 13.65 -7.86 -0.38
N THR A 164 14.49 -8.47 0.43
CA THR A 164 14.12 -8.79 1.81
C THR A 164 14.25 -7.53 2.63
N PHE A 165 13.16 -7.13 3.31
CA PHE A 165 13.29 -6.22 4.45
C PHE A 165 14.18 -6.93 5.48
N LYS A 166 15.36 -6.39 5.69
CA LYS A 166 16.17 -6.71 6.85
C LYS A 166 16.04 -5.53 7.79
N ASP A 167 15.57 -5.79 8.99
CA ASP A 167 15.64 -4.89 10.13
C ASP A 167 17.10 -4.58 10.48
#